data_94f00ac30a9e9dd942e8d84f8ce73821
#
_entry.id   94f00ac30a9e9dd942e8d84f8ce73821
#
_cell.length_a   1.000
_cell.length_b   1.000
_cell.length_c   1.000
_cell.angle_alpha   90.00
_cell.angle_beta   90.00
_cell.angle_gamma   90.00
#
_symmetry.space_group_name_H-M   'P 1'
#
loop_
_entity.id
_entity.type
_entity.pdbx_description
1 polymer ?
#
loop_
_entity_poly.entity_id
_entity_poly.type
_entity_poly.pdbx_seq_one_letter_code
_entity_poly.pdbx_strand_id
1 'polypeptide(L)'
;MSDNDIRALTTNAFARFNEDEGRAAFFDAYDADVALHGYPGSLQGLDGLRAFHEALWEAFPDARLTVEDLVVEGDRAALRYRLQGTHRGPYLGVPPTGLGFDVEGLTLLRLAHGRVVEEWHSPTELAILRQLGAVHANVPHAGREREEPPRRSAAAEAAALRLEERQAESP
;
A
#
# COMPACT_ATOMS: atom_id res chain seq x y z
N MET A 1 6.34 -22.22 20.87
CA MET A 1 7.29 -21.10 20.61
C MET A 1 6.99 -20.01 21.61
N SER A 2 8.00 -19.34 22.13
CA SER A 2 7.79 -18.11 22.90
C SER A 2 7.52 -16.93 21.96
N ASP A 3 6.96 -15.83 22.51
CA ASP A 3 6.76 -14.58 21.73
C ASP A 3 8.08 -14.06 21.14
N ASN A 4 9.20 -14.27 21.87
CA ASN A 4 10.53 -13.89 21.38
C ASN A 4 10.98 -14.72 20.18
N ASP A 5 10.68 -16.01 20.17
CA ASP A 5 11.00 -16.89 19.03
C ASP A 5 10.21 -16.48 17.80
N ILE A 6 8.92 -16.18 17.96
CA ILE A 6 8.04 -15.72 16.88
C ILE A 6 8.51 -14.37 16.35
N ARG A 7 8.86 -13.44 17.24
CA ARG A 7 9.41 -12.13 16.84
C ARG A 7 10.70 -12.30 16.05
N ALA A 8 11.63 -13.12 16.51
CA ALA A 8 12.90 -13.36 15.83
C ALA A 8 12.70 -14.00 14.46
N LEU A 9 11.85 -15.05 14.37
CA LEU A 9 11.53 -15.71 13.11
C LEU A 9 10.92 -14.72 12.11
N THR A 10 9.92 -13.96 12.52
CA THR A 10 9.23 -13.00 11.68
C THR A 10 10.17 -11.89 11.20
N THR A 11 10.95 -11.29 12.11
CA THR A 11 11.90 -10.23 11.75
C THR A 11 12.95 -10.74 10.75
N ASN A 12 13.50 -11.94 11.00
CA ASN A 12 14.49 -12.53 10.10
C ASN A 12 13.91 -12.87 8.72
N ALA A 13 12.69 -13.43 8.66
CA ALA A 13 12.03 -13.72 7.40
C ALA A 13 11.84 -12.45 6.56
N PHE A 14 11.28 -11.41 7.13
CA PHE A 14 11.02 -10.16 6.41
C PHE A 14 12.31 -9.38 6.06
N ALA A 15 13.40 -9.55 6.81
CA ALA A 15 14.70 -9.02 6.42
C ALA A 15 15.21 -9.65 5.11
N ARG A 16 14.99 -10.98 4.93
CA ARG A 16 15.38 -11.72 3.72
C ARG A 16 14.68 -11.24 2.45
N PHE A 17 13.49 -10.66 2.57
CA PHE A 17 12.77 -10.08 1.44
C PHE A 17 13.62 -9.04 0.67
N ASN A 18 14.48 -8.29 1.37
CA ASN A 18 15.29 -7.20 0.81
C ASN A 18 16.65 -7.66 0.25
N GLU A 19 17.02 -8.92 0.44
CA GLU A 19 18.33 -9.46 0.05
C GLU A 19 18.16 -10.26 -1.25
N ASP A 20 18.83 -9.86 -2.34
CA ASP A 20 18.71 -10.55 -3.64
C ASP A 20 18.98 -12.05 -3.54
N GLU A 21 20.07 -12.44 -2.84
CA GLU A 21 20.41 -13.85 -2.57
C GLU A 21 19.55 -14.45 -1.44
N GLY A 22 18.93 -13.62 -0.61
CA GLY A 22 18.12 -14.02 0.54
C GLY A 22 16.65 -14.27 0.22
N ARG A 23 16.15 -13.83 -0.94
CA ARG A 23 14.74 -13.96 -1.33
C ARG A 23 14.24 -15.41 -1.30
N ALA A 24 15.05 -16.36 -1.70
CA ALA A 24 14.71 -17.78 -1.58
C ALA A 24 14.52 -18.21 -0.12
N ALA A 25 15.35 -17.70 0.79
CA ALA A 25 15.29 -18.01 2.21
C ALA A 25 14.13 -17.29 2.96
N PHE A 26 13.51 -16.28 2.36
CA PHE A 26 12.26 -15.70 2.88
C PHE A 26 11.18 -16.77 3.07
N PHE A 27 11.09 -17.70 2.12
CA PHE A 27 10.08 -18.74 2.12
C PHE A 27 10.34 -19.88 3.14
N ASP A 28 11.53 -19.99 3.69
CA ASP A 28 11.86 -21.02 4.69
C ASP A 28 11.07 -20.83 6.00
N ALA A 29 10.55 -19.64 6.24
CA ALA A 29 9.69 -19.35 7.38
C ALA A 29 8.27 -19.91 7.23
N TYR A 30 7.86 -20.36 6.04
CA TYR A 30 6.51 -20.79 5.74
C TYR A 30 6.37 -22.31 5.68
N ASP A 31 5.19 -22.78 6.03
CA ASP A 31 4.80 -24.18 5.83
C ASP A 31 4.45 -24.41 4.36
N ALA A 32 4.66 -25.64 3.87
CA ALA A 32 4.35 -26.01 2.48
C ALA A 32 2.85 -25.83 2.15
N ASP A 33 1.99 -26.11 3.13
CA ASP A 33 0.53 -26.05 3.00
C ASP A 33 -0.04 -24.75 3.61
N VAL A 34 0.73 -23.66 3.65
CA VAL A 34 0.29 -22.39 4.23
C VAL A 34 -1.03 -21.91 3.63
N ALA A 35 -1.99 -21.58 4.50
CA ALA A 35 -3.25 -21.00 4.08
C ALA A 35 -3.07 -19.49 3.81
N LEU A 36 -3.45 -19.02 2.60
CA LEU A 36 -3.26 -17.65 2.15
C LEU A 36 -4.60 -16.94 2.00
N HIS A 37 -4.73 -15.75 2.59
CA HIS A 37 -5.92 -14.91 2.52
C HIS A 37 -5.57 -13.49 2.06
N GLY A 38 -6.44 -12.88 1.25
CA GLY A 38 -6.29 -11.50 0.77
C GLY A 38 -5.33 -11.33 -0.41
N TYR A 39 -4.76 -12.40 -0.91
CA TYR A 39 -3.93 -12.39 -2.11
C TYR A 39 -4.76 -12.37 -3.39
N PRO A 40 -4.25 -11.78 -4.49
CA PRO A 40 -4.97 -11.79 -5.76
C PRO A 40 -5.08 -13.22 -6.33
N GLY A 41 -6.26 -13.55 -6.85
CA GLY A 41 -6.53 -14.89 -7.41
C GLY A 41 -6.74 -15.96 -6.34
N SER A 42 -6.60 -17.22 -6.75
CA SER A 42 -6.78 -18.40 -5.87
C SER A 42 -5.42 -19.03 -5.55
N LEU A 43 -4.50 -18.24 -5.00
CA LEU A 43 -3.18 -18.73 -4.60
C LEU A 43 -3.32 -19.67 -3.40
N GLN A 44 -2.59 -20.80 -3.44
CA GLN A 44 -2.62 -21.81 -2.41
C GLN A 44 -1.20 -22.27 -2.07
N GLY A 45 -0.95 -22.49 -0.79
CA GLY A 45 0.29 -23.04 -0.29
C GLY A 45 1.52 -22.19 -0.58
N LEU A 46 2.67 -22.77 -0.30
CA LEU A 46 3.96 -22.10 -0.49
C LEU A 46 4.26 -21.78 -1.95
N ASP A 47 3.83 -22.62 -2.89
CA ASP A 47 4.04 -22.38 -4.32
C ASP A 47 3.26 -21.16 -4.80
N GLY A 48 2.02 -20.96 -4.31
CA GLY A 48 1.24 -19.75 -4.59
C GLY A 48 1.91 -18.50 -4.01
N LEU A 49 2.41 -18.57 -2.79
CA LEU A 49 3.13 -17.48 -2.14
C LEU A 49 4.41 -17.12 -2.92
N ARG A 50 5.17 -18.13 -3.38
CA ARG A 50 6.36 -17.94 -4.24
C ARG A 50 6.01 -17.20 -5.52
N ALA A 51 5.02 -17.71 -6.26
CA ALA A 51 4.60 -17.13 -7.53
C ALA A 51 4.21 -15.65 -7.38
N PHE A 52 3.53 -15.30 -6.29
CA PHE A 52 3.17 -13.90 -5.99
C PHE A 52 4.39 -13.02 -5.78
N HIS A 53 5.32 -13.45 -4.91
CA HIS A 53 6.50 -12.63 -4.59
C HIS A 53 7.51 -12.57 -5.74
N GLU A 54 7.70 -13.65 -6.48
CA GLU A 54 8.56 -13.67 -7.68
C GLU A 54 8.03 -12.69 -8.73
N ALA A 55 6.72 -12.67 -8.99
CA ALA A 55 6.11 -11.68 -9.88
C ALA A 55 6.27 -10.23 -9.36
N LEU A 56 6.19 -10.03 -8.04
CA LEU A 56 6.45 -8.73 -7.42
C LEU A 56 7.89 -8.28 -7.64
N TRP A 57 8.87 -9.16 -7.41
CA TRP A 57 10.28 -8.83 -7.59
C TRP A 57 10.68 -8.68 -9.07
N GLU A 58 10.03 -9.41 -9.99
CA GLU A 58 10.19 -9.19 -11.43
C GLU A 58 9.69 -7.79 -11.84
N ALA A 59 8.53 -7.41 -11.33
CA ALA A 59 7.94 -6.09 -11.61
C ALA A 59 8.73 -4.94 -10.96
N PHE A 60 9.26 -5.18 -9.75
CA PHE A 60 9.94 -4.20 -8.90
C PHE A 60 11.26 -4.78 -8.37
N PRO A 61 12.33 -4.85 -9.21
CA PRO A 61 13.59 -5.48 -8.80
C PRO A 61 14.25 -4.84 -7.57
N ASP A 62 14.03 -3.54 -7.37
CA ASP A 62 14.48 -2.75 -6.24
C ASP A 62 13.47 -2.68 -5.08
N ALA A 63 12.46 -3.56 -5.07
CA ALA A 63 11.46 -3.62 -4.01
C ALA A 63 12.10 -3.76 -2.63
N ARG A 64 11.71 -2.87 -1.72
CA ARG A 64 12.19 -2.87 -0.33
C ARG A 64 11.02 -2.83 0.63
N LEU A 65 11.01 -3.78 1.54
CA LEU A 65 10.03 -3.90 2.61
C LEU A 65 10.68 -3.54 3.94
N THR A 66 10.08 -2.61 4.67
CA THR A 66 10.50 -2.21 6.01
C THR A 66 9.39 -2.53 6.99
N VAL A 67 9.66 -3.39 7.96
CA VAL A 67 8.73 -3.64 9.07
C VAL A 67 8.81 -2.44 10.03
N GLU A 68 7.70 -1.74 10.19
CA GLU A 68 7.60 -0.56 11.06
C GLU A 68 7.06 -0.90 12.45
N ASP A 69 6.10 -1.84 12.52
CA ASP A 69 5.57 -2.36 13.78
C ASP A 69 5.43 -3.88 13.72
N LEU A 70 5.68 -4.53 14.83
CA LEU A 70 5.47 -5.96 15.03
C LEU A 70 4.89 -6.22 16.42
N VAL A 71 3.67 -6.73 16.43
CA VAL A 71 2.96 -7.18 17.64
C VAL A 71 2.90 -8.70 17.63
N VAL A 72 3.25 -9.34 18.72
CA VAL A 72 3.20 -10.79 18.88
C VAL A 72 2.38 -11.12 20.13
N GLU A 73 1.43 -12.04 19.96
CA GLU A 73 0.61 -12.58 21.05
C GLU A 73 0.30 -14.07 20.77
N GLY A 74 0.78 -14.95 21.65
CA GLY A 74 0.57 -16.37 21.53
C GLY A 74 1.17 -16.96 20.26
N ASP A 75 0.34 -17.51 19.37
CA ASP A 75 0.75 -18.08 18.08
C ASP A 75 0.64 -17.11 16.91
N ARG A 76 0.40 -15.81 17.17
CA ARG A 76 0.13 -14.80 16.14
C ARG A 76 1.15 -13.68 16.14
N ALA A 77 1.43 -13.19 14.92
CA ALA A 77 2.23 -11.99 14.71
C ALA A 77 1.50 -11.05 13.73
N ALA A 78 1.31 -9.80 14.11
CA ALA A 78 0.78 -8.76 13.24
C ALA A 78 1.89 -7.77 12.89
N LEU A 79 2.07 -7.49 11.60
CA LEU A 79 3.07 -6.56 11.10
C LEU A 79 2.39 -5.41 10.37
N ARG A 80 2.88 -4.19 10.65
CA ARG A 80 2.72 -3.05 9.73
C ARG A 80 4.05 -2.83 9.03
N TYR A 81 4.00 -2.72 7.73
CA TYR A 81 5.19 -2.57 6.91
C TYR A 81 5.00 -1.48 5.85
N ARG A 82 6.11 -0.97 5.38
CA ARG A 82 6.21 -0.07 4.23
C ARG A 82 6.87 -0.80 3.08
N LEU A 83 6.27 -0.73 1.90
CA LEU A 83 6.79 -1.33 0.68
C LEU A 83 7.00 -0.24 -0.36
N GLN A 84 8.23 -0.18 -0.91
CA GLN A 84 8.65 0.80 -1.89
C GLN A 84 9.32 0.10 -3.06
N GLY A 85 9.28 0.68 -4.25
CA GLY A 85 9.97 0.14 -5.43
C GLY A 85 9.73 0.98 -6.67
N THR A 86 10.42 0.61 -7.76
CA THR A 86 10.29 1.25 -9.08
C THR A 86 9.76 0.23 -10.09
N HIS A 87 8.71 0.59 -10.83
CA HIS A 87 8.05 -0.28 -11.78
C HIS A 87 8.89 -0.48 -13.04
N ARG A 88 9.57 -1.61 -13.12
CA ARG A 88 10.52 -1.96 -14.20
C ARG A 88 10.14 -3.20 -15.00
N GLY A 89 9.24 -4.03 -14.49
CA GLY A 89 8.68 -5.20 -15.15
C GLY A 89 7.16 -5.14 -15.23
N PRO A 90 6.49 -6.06 -15.93
CA PRO A 90 5.03 -6.08 -16.01
C PRO A 90 4.40 -6.39 -14.65
N TYR A 91 3.36 -5.66 -14.26
CA TYR A 91 2.64 -5.85 -13.00
C TYR A 91 1.12 -5.81 -13.21
N LEU A 92 0.42 -6.90 -12.91
CA LEU A 92 -1.05 -7.02 -13.02
C LEU A 92 -1.59 -6.53 -14.39
N GLY A 93 -0.90 -6.86 -15.48
CA GLY A 93 -1.27 -6.46 -16.83
C GLY A 93 -0.85 -5.05 -17.24
N VAL A 94 -0.18 -4.31 -16.36
CA VAL A 94 0.36 -2.97 -16.65
C VAL A 94 1.81 -3.11 -17.11
N PRO A 95 2.18 -2.58 -18.29
CA PRO A 95 3.58 -2.56 -18.74
C PRO A 95 4.43 -1.62 -17.87
N PRO A 96 5.76 -1.80 -17.83
CA PRO A 96 6.66 -0.98 -17.03
C PRO A 96 6.45 0.52 -17.27
N THR A 97 6.21 1.29 -16.21
CA THR A 97 5.99 2.75 -16.28
C THR A 97 7.24 3.55 -15.91
N GLY A 98 8.20 2.95 -15.22
CA GLY A 98 9.36 3.64 -14.63
C GLY A 98 9.01 4.47 -13.40
N LEU A 99 7.75 4.50 -12.96
CA LEU A 99 7.31 5.25 -11.79
C LEU A 99 7.62 4.49 -10.50
N GLY A 100 7.89 5.23 -9.43
CA GLY A 100 8.04 4.69 -8.09
C GLY A 100 6.70 4.57 -7.37
N PHE A 101 6.66 3.71 -6.36
CA PHE A 101 5.56 3.63 -5.41
C PHE A 101 6.07 3.55 -3.98
N ASP A 102 5.21 3.92 -3.04
CA ASP A 102 5.44 3.91 -1.61
C ASP A 102 4.08 3.64 -0.93
N VAL A 103 3.91 2.45 -0.37
CA VAL A 103 2.65 2.02 0.23
C VAL A 103 2.88 1.39 1.60
N GLU A 104 1.88 1.51 2.47
CA GLU A 104 1.82 0.79 3.74
C GLU A 104 0.91 -0.43 3.59
N GLY A 105 1.29 -1.51 4.24
CA GLY A 105 0.51 -2.74 4.30
C GLY A 105 0.48 -3.33 5.70
N LEU A 106 -0.46 -4.24 5.88
CA LEU A 106 -0.65 -5.02 7.10
C LEU A 106 -0.67 -6.50 6.75
N THR A 107 -0.04 -7.30 7.59
CA THR A 107 -0.12 -8.75 7.50
C THR A 107 -0.33 -9.33 8.89
N LEU A 108 -1.19 -10.33 9.00
CA LEU A 108 -1.36 -11.14 10.19
C LEU A 108 -0.90 -12.56 9.88
N LEU A 109 -0.02 -13.07 10.71
CA LEU A 109 0.55 -14.41 10.60
C LEU A 109 0.04 -15.27 11.75
N ARG A 110 -0.25 -16.55 11.48
CA ARG A 110 -0.38 -17.59 12.50
C ARG A 110 0.74 -18.59 12.33
N LEU A 111 1.40 -18.91 13.44
CA LEU A 111 2.58 -19.75 13.46
C LEU A 111 2.30 -21.07 14.22
N ALA A 112 2.79 -22.18 13.67
CA ALA A 112 2.80 -23.46 14.34
C ALA A 112 4.09 -24.20 13.95
N HIS A 113 4.62 -25.00 14.85
CA HIS A 113 5.81 -25.84 14.60
C HIS A 113 7.03 -25.07 14.02
N GLY A 114 7.19 -23.80 14.39
CA GLY A 114 8.29 -22.98 13.90
C GLY A 114 8.12 -22.43 12.48
N ARG A 115 6.89 -22.45 11.93
CA ARG A 115 6.56 -21.96 10.59
C ARG A 115 5.28 -21.15 10.58
N VAL A 116 5.16 -20.27 9.61
CA VAL A 116 3.89 -19.60 9.27
C VAL A 116 3.00 -20.62 8.58
N VAL A 117 1.88 -20.94 9.18
CA VAL A 117 0.88 -21.89 8.65
C VAL A 117 -0.34 -21.21 8.08
N GLU A 118 -0.50 -19.93 8.34
CA GLU A 118 -1.61 -19.14 7.80
C GLU A 118 -1.25 -17.65 7.77
N GLU A 119 -1.61 -16.97 6.70
CA GLU A 119 -1.35 -15.55 6.49
C GLU A 119 -2.57 -14.82 5.95
N TRP A 120 -2.91 -13.69 6.57
CA TRP A 120 -3.87 -12.70 6.08
C TRP A 120 -3.12 -11.47 5.60
N HIS A 121 -3.11 -11.28 4.29
CA HIS A 121 -2.49 -10.14 3.63
C HIS A 121 -3.54 -9.03 3.38
N SER A 122 -3.23 -7.80 3.77
CA SER A 122 -4.04 -6.64 3.39
C SER A 122 -3.61 -6.18 2.00
N PRO A 123 -4.50 -6.27 0.98
CA PRO A 123 -4.13 -5.95 -0.40
C PRO A 123 -3.61 -4.52 -0.56
N THR A 124 -2.40 -4.38 -1.09
CA THR A 124 -1.77 -3.08 -1.41
C THR A 124 -1.76 -2.78 -2.92
N GLU A 125 -2.18 -3.74 -3.74
CA GLU A 125 -2.09 -3.71 -5.20
C GLU A 125 -2.80 -2.50 -5.81
N LEU A 126 -3.99 -2.16 -5.30
CA LEU A 126 -4.73 -1.00 -5.78
C LEU A 126 -3.99 0.31 -5.47
N ALA A 127 -3.35 0.42 -4.31
CA ALA A 127 -2.57 1.59 -3.94
C ALA A 127 -1.34 1.73 -4.83
N ILE A 128 -0.66 0.62 -5.13
CA ILE A 128 0.46 0.57 -6.08
C ILE A 128 -0.02 1.01 -7.47
N LEU A 129 -1.07 0.37 -8.02
CA LEU A 129 -1.59 0.68 -9.36
C LEU A 129 -2.01 2.15 -9.53
N ARG A 130 -2.52 2.78 -8.47
CA ARG A 130 -2.83 4.22 -8.47
C ARG A 130 -1.58 5.07 -8.59
N GLN A 131 -0.52 4.76 -7.86
CA GLN A 131 0.75 5.50 -7.92
C GLN A 131 1.48 5.28 -9.24
N LEU A 132 1.28 4.12 -9.88
CA LEU A 132 1.79 3.83 -11.22
C LEU A 132 0.96 4.48 -12.35
N GLY A 133 -0.13 5.20 -12.01
CA GLY A 133 -1.00 5.85 -12.99
C GLY A 133 -1.90 4.89 -13.79
N ALA A 134 -1.93 3.60 -13.42
CA ALA A 134 -2.71 2.58 -14.12
C ALA A 134 -4.21 2.61 -13.77
N VAL A 135 -4.56 3.18 -12.62
CA VAL A 135 -5.95 3.34 -12.16
C VAL A 135 -6.17 4.80 -11.75
N HIS A 136 -7.09 5.46 -12.43
CA HIS A 136 -7.57 6.77 -12.02
C HIS A 136 -8.70 6.55 -11.01
N ALA A 137 -8.52 7.04 -9.80
CA ALA A 137 -9.58 7.05 -8.82
C ALA A 137 -10.64 8.08 -9.26
N ASN A 138 -11.64 7.64 -10.00
CA ASN A 138 -12.89 8.36 -10.08
C ASN A 138 -13.67 8.06 -8.79
N VAL A 139 -13.14 8.52 -7.65
CA VAL A 139 -13.92 8.57 -6.42
C VAL A 139 -14.85 9.76 -6.62
N PRO A 140 -16.18 9.55 -6.83
CA PRO A 140 -17.11 10.67 -6.71
C PRO A 140 -16.86 11.21 -5.29
N HIS A 141 -16.41 12.45 -5.17
CA HIS A 141 -16.47 13.13 -3.90
C HIS A 141 -17.94 13.23 -3.54
N ALA A 142 -18.45 12.25 -2.79
CA ALA A 142 -19.71 12.41 -2.11
C ALA A 142 -19.56 13.63 -1.20
N GLY A 143 -20.15 14.77 -1.63
CA GLY A 143 -20.47 15.87 -0.76
C GLY A 143 -19.38 16.91 -0.47
N ARG A 144 -18.55 17.32 -1.44
CA ARG A 144 -18.27 18.75 -1.56
C ARG A 144 -19.07 19.27 -2.72
N GLU A 145 -20.32 19.64 -2.45
CA GLU A 145 -20.94 20.74 -3.18
C GLU A 145 -19.84 21.80 -3.26
N ARG A 146 -19.48 22.24 -4.47
CA ARG A 146 -18.71 23.46 -4.60
C ARG A 146 -19.59 24.48 -3.89
N GLU A 147 -19.17 24.94 -2.73
CA GLU A 147 -19.70 26.17 -2.17
C GLU A 147 -19.49 27.20 -3.26
N GLU A 148 -20.56 27.49 -3.99
CA GLU A 148 -20.60 28.65 -4.89
C GLU A 148 -20.18 29.82 -4.01
N PRO A 149 -19.14 30.57 -4.40
CA PRO A 149 -18.69 31.69 -3.57
C PRO A 149 -19.93 32.49 -3.24
N PRO A 150 -20.13 32.92 -2.00
CA PRO A 150 -21.35 33.60 -1.58
C PRO A 150 -21.63 34.70 -2.57
N ARG A 151 -22.80 34.65 -3.24
CA ARG A 151 -23.23 35.70 -4.16
C ARG A 151 -23.14 37.01 -3.39
N ARG A 152 -22.36 37.94 -3.90
CA ARG A 152 -22.27 39.28 -3.29
C ARG A 152 -23.68 39.75 -3.08
N SER A 153 -24.02 40.10 -1.86
CA SER A 153 -25.36 40.62 -1.56
C SER A 153 -25.60 41.86 -2.43
N ALA A 154 -26.82 42.06 -2.89
CA ALA A 154 -27.19 43.23 -3.67
C ALA A 154 -26.73 44.55 -3.02
N ALA A 155 -26.61 44.59 -1.70
CA ALA A 155 -26.04 45.68 -0.93
C ALA A 155 -24.51 45.87 -1.17
N ALA A 156 -23.75 44.79 -1.37
CA ALA A 156 -22.31 44.85 -1.65
C ALA A 156 -22.04 45.28 -3.10
N GLU A 157 -22.90 44.89 -4.06
CA GLU A 157 -22.82 45.36 -5.44
C GLU A 157 -23.18 46.85 -5.54
N ALA A 158 -24.25 47.29 -4.86
CA ALA A 158 -24.63 48.70 -4.81
C ALA A 158 -23.56 49.57 -4.14
N ALA A 159 -22.84 49.04 -3.13
CA ALA A 159 -21.73 49.77 -2.51
C ALA A 159 -20.50 49.88 -3.40
N ALA A 160 -20.20 48.86 -4.21
CA ALA A 160 -19.10 48.90 -5.18
C ALA A 160 -19.36 49.90 -6.31
N LEU A 161 -20.59 49.92 -6.87
CA LEU A 161 -20.98 50.94 -7.89
C LEU A 161 -20.85 52.38 -7.38
N ARG A 162 -21.26 52.65 -6.14
CA ARG A 162 -21.15 53.99 -5.54
C ARG A 162 -19.70 54.40 -5.29
N LEU A 163 -18.77 53.46 -5.08
CA LEU A 163 -17.35 53.78 -4.95
C LEU A 163 -16.72 54.14 -6.30
N GLU A 164 -17.10 53.43 -7.37
CA GLU A 164 -16.63 53.71 -8.73
C GLU A 164 -17.13 55.07 -9.23
N GLU A 165 -18.42 55.43 -8.99
CA GLU A 165 -18.99 56.74 -9.33
C GLU A 165 -18.27 57.90 -8.60
N ARG A 166 -17.91 57.70 -7.31
CA ARG A 166 -17.16 58.71 -6.54
C ARG A 166 -15.72 58.90 -7.00
N GLN A 167 -15.09 57.88 -7.57
CA GLN A 167 -13.74 58.00 -8.13
C GLN A 167 -13.72 58.65 -9.52
N ALA A 168 -14.81 58.55 -10.25
CA ALA A 168 -14.95 59.21 -11.55
C ALA A 168 -15.28 60.71 -11.47
N GLU A 169 -15.74 61.21 -10.31
CA GLU A 169 -16.13 62.62 -10.08
C GLU A 169 -15.03 63.43 -9.34
N SER A 170 -13.84 62.87 -9.09
CA SER A 170 -12.75 63.65 -8.52
C SER A 170 -11.89 64.29 -9.62
N PRO A 171 -11.73 65.62 -9.64
CA PRO A 171 -11.00 66.36 -10.69
C PRO A 171 -9.49 66.14 -10.64
#